data_346d16750f47b4fcb19a2003990192b2
#
_entry.id   346d16750f47b4fcb19a2003990192b2
#
_cell.length_a   1.000
_cell.length_b   1.000
_cell.length_c   1.000
_cell.angle_alpha   90.00
_cell.angle_beta   90.00
_cell.angle_gamma   90.00
#
_symmetry.space_group_name_H-M   'P 1'
#
loop_
_entity.id
_entity.type
_entity.pdbx_description
1 polymer ?
#
loop_
_entity_poly.entity_id
_entity_poly.type
_entity_poly.pdbx_seq_one_letter_code
_entity_poly.pdbx_strand_id
1 'polypeptide(L)'
;MADARVIPLHQGEAARCAAQTADGRPCRNRAGAGGYCARHAPEASARDRHPTAALEPNAIQKWLEEMLAFARRRMTGDYPIDDMGFDRDLTEHVLLPMLRPLYRSWWRVDQIGVENIPADGPVLLVSNHSGTLPLDALMMKLGIFDQTGRHVRLLAADLALALPVVGELARKSGNTLACEEDALRLLRTGEALGVFPEGFKGVGKPFRERYRLQRFGRGGFVEVALRAGVPIVPVAIVGAEEIFPIVANLKPLARLFGLPYFPITPTFPLLGPLGAIPLPSKWMIEYGEPIHTESFGTEAANDPMFVFNLTDQVREVIQQTLFKNLIQRKNAFF
;
A
#
# COMPACT_ATOMS: atom_id res chain seq x y z
N MET A 1 24.52 7.79 33.37
CA MET A 1 24.96 7.28 32.06
C MET A 1 24.17 6.01 31.85
N ALA A 2 23.09 6.11 31.10
CA ALA A 2 22.21 4.95 30.81
C ALA A 2 22.68 4.33 29.49
N ASP A 3 23.05 3.06 29.57
CA ASP A 3 23.49 2.27 28.41
C ASP A 3 22.40 2.23 27.35
N ALA A 4 22.72 2.73 26.17
CA ALA A 4 21.92 2.56 24.97
C ALA A 4 21.93 1.05 24.61
N ARG A 5 20.85 0.35 24.90
CA ARG A 5 20.66 -1.02 24.45
C ARG A 5 20.46 -1.01 22.92
N VAL A 6 21.53 -1.34 22.22
CA VAL A 6 21.48 -1.69 20.80
C VAL A 6 20.67 -2.98 20.69
N ILE A 7 19.54 -2.95 20.00
CA ILE A 7 18.74 -4.13 19.67
C ILE A 7 19.52 -4.90 18.61
N PRO A 8 20.02 -6.13 18.91
CA PRO A 8 20.72 -6.91 17.89
C PRO A 8 19.74 -7.36 16.83
N LEU A 9 19.97 -6.96 15.58
CA LEU A 9 19.40 -7.62 14.43
C LEU A 9 19.80 -9.10 14.50
N HIS A 10 18.85 -10.01 14.58
CA HIS A 10 19.10 -11.44 14.48
C HIS A 10 19.82 -11.71 13.16
N GLN A 11 21.13 -11.88 13.22
CA GLN A 11 21.92 -12.50 12.17
C GLN A 11 21.69 -14.02 12.26
N GLY A 12 20.54 -14.48 11.75
CA GLY A 12 20.46 -15.87 11.32
C GLY A 12 21.53 -16.07 10.25
N GLU A 13 22.35 -17.10 10.35
CA GLU A 13 23.35 -17.44 9.34
C GLU A 13 22.65 -17.58 7.99
N ALA A 14 22.87 -16.59 7.14
CA ALA A 14 22.22 -16.53 5.85
C ALA A 14 22.72 -17.68 5.00
N ALA A 15 21.83 -18.60 4.66
CA ALA A 15 22.13 -19.69 3.76
C ALA A 15 22.81 -19.16 2.48
N ARG A 16 23.86 -19.81 2.03
CA ARG A 16 24.58 -19.46 0.81
C ARG A 16 23.85 -20.03 -0.41
N CYS A 17 23.94 -19.36 -1.54
CA CYS A 17 23.38 -19.79 -2.81
C CYS A 17 23.86 -21.20 -3.18
N ALA A 18 22.93 -22.09 -3.52
CA ALA A 18 23.24 -23.49 -3.87
C ALA A 18 23.88 -23.67 -5.26
N ALA A 19 23.96 -22.60 -6.07
CA ALA A 19 24.55 -22.67 -7.42
C ALA A 19 26.08 -22.68 -7.39
N GLN A 20 26.67 -23.22 -8.47
CA GLN A 20 28.10 -23.08 -8.79
C GLN A 20 28.30 -21.95 -9.80
N THR A 21 29.47 -21.28 -9.75
CA THR A 21 29.91 -20.32 -10.77
C THR A 21 30.37 -21.04 -12.02
N ALA A 22 30.54 -20.32 -13.13
CA ALA A 22 31.04 -20.89 -14.39
C ALA A 22 32.37 -21.64 -14.25
N ASP A 23 33.18 -21.32 -13.23
CA ASP A 23 34.45 -21.97 -12.91
C ASP A 23 34.32 -23.17 -11.95
N GLY A 24 33.07 -23.67 -11.71
CA GLY A 24 32.79 -24.81 -10.85
C GLY A 24 32.94 -24.54 -9.34
N ARG A 25 33.12 -23.31 -8.91
CA ARG A 25 33.23 -22.93 -7.49
C ARG A 25 31.85 -22.62 -6.89
N PRO A 26 31.62 -22.93 -5.60
CA PRO A 26 30.35 -22.57 -4.96
C PRO A 26 30.13 -21.06 -4.96
N CYS A 27 28.89 -20.61 -5.28
CA CYS A 27 28.52 -19.21 -5.26
C CYS A 27 28.60 -18.66 -3.82
N ARG A 28 29.26 -17.52 -3.65
CA ARG A 28 29.44 -16.87 -2.33
C ARG A 28 28.31 -15.90 -1.95
N ASN A 29 27.36 -15.67 -2.85
CA ASN A 29 26.24 -14.76 -2.58
C ASN A 29 25.23 -15.40 -1.61
N ARG A 30 24.54 -14.55 -0.88
CA ARG A 30 23.44 -14.95 0.01
C ARG A 30 22.29 -15.53 -0.80
N ALA A 31 21.71 -16.64 -0.35
CA ALA A 31 20.52 -17.23 -0.97
C ALA A 31 19.27 -16.45 -0.58
N GLY A 32 18.34 -16.28 -1.51
CA GLY A 32 16.97 -15.88 -1.22
C GLY A 32 16.11 -17.08 -0.80
N ALA A 33 14.81 -16.88 -0.62
CA ALA A 33 13.85 -17.88 -0.14
C ALA A 33 13.83 -19.20 -0.97
N GLY A 34 14.26 -19.17 -2.22
CA GLY A 34 14.39 -20.35 -3.09
C GLY A 34 15.73 -21.07 -3.05
N GLY A 35 16.63 -20.76 -2.11
CA GLY A 35 17.95 -21.38 -2.01
C GLY A 35 18.99 -20.88 -3.02
N TYR A 36 18.66 -19.92 -3.89
CA TYR A 36 19.53 -19.33 -4.91
C TYR A 36 19.63 -17.82 -4.75
N CYS A 37 20.75 -17.21 -5.11
CA CYS A 37 20.88 -15.76 -5.17
C CYS A 37 20.20 -15.20 -6.43
N ALA A 38 19.94 -13.89 -6.45
CA ALA A 38 19.30 -13.22 -7.58
C ALA A 38 19.96 -13.44 -8.96
N ARG A 39 21.23 -13.85 -8.98
CA ARG A 39 22.00 -14.12 -10.19
C ARG A 39 21.88 -15.58 -10.67
N HIS A 40 21.52 -16.49 -9.77
CA HIS A 40 21.44 -17.93 -10.02
C HIS A 40 20.05 -18.50 -9.74
N ALA A 41 19.07 -17.65 -9.40
CA ALA A 41 17.69 -18.09 -9.34
C ALA A 41 17.34 -18.69 -10.72
N PRO A 42 16.91 -19.97 -10.79
CA PRO A 42 16.40 -20.50 -12.03
C PRO A 42 15.30 -19.56 -12.50
N GLU A 43 15.32 -19.20 -13.79
CA GLU A 43 14.41 -18.21 -14.36
C GLU A 43 12.95 -18.50 -14.01
N ALA A 44 12.53 -18.08 -12.82
CA ALA A 44 11.13 -17.86 -12.47
C ALA A 44 10.58 -16.66 -13.25
N SER A 45 11.43 -15.98 -13.99
CA SER A 45 11.16 -14.73 -14.72
C SER A 45 10.27 -14.87 -15.96
N ALA A 46 9.81 -16.08 -16.30
CA ALA A 46 8.86 -16.27 -17.40
C ALA A 46 7.39 -16.36 -16.94
N ARG A 47 7.11 -16.40 -15.63
CA ARG A 47 5.74 -16.59 -15.11
C ARG A 47 5.02 -15.31 -14.70
N ASP A 48 5.71 -14.18 -14.60
CA ASP A 48 5.10 -12.89 -14.25
C ASP A 48 4.77 -12.00 -15.45
N ARG A 49 4.79 -12.54 -16.65
CA ARG A 49 4.02 -11.92 -17.74
C ARG A 49 2.56 -12.20 -17.39
N HIS A 50 1.83 -11.18 -16.96
CA HIS A 50 0.38 -11.23 -16.93
C HIS A 50 -0.09 -11.98 -18.17
N PRO A 51 -0.76 -13.12 -18.05
CA PRO A 51 -1.34 -13.72 -19.23
C PRO A 51 -2.27 -12.63 -19.78
N THR A 52 -2.05 -12.19 -21.01
CA THR A 52 -3.14 -11.68 -21.83
C THR A 52 -4.10 -12.86 -21.87
N ALA A 53 -5.04 -12.88 -20.92
CA ALA A 53 -6.03 -13.93 -20.82
C ALA A 53 -6.80 -13.89 -22.13
N ALA A 54 -6.48 -14.85 -22.99
CA ALA A 54 -7.42 -15.27 -23.99
C ALA A 54 -8.70 -15.57 -23.20
N LEU A 55 -9.76 -14.80 -23.44
CA LEU A 55 -11.03 -14.98 -22.74
C LEU A 55 -11.44 -16.44 -22.96
N GLU A 56 -11.40 -17.26 -21.91
CA GLU A 56 -11.95 -18.61 -21.94
C GLU A 56 -13.36 -18.49 -22.53
N PRO A 57 -13.78 -19.37 -23.43
CA PRO A 57 -15.09 -19.28 -24.09
C PRO A 57 -16.26 -19.08 -23.11
N ASN A 58 -16.11 -19.52 -21.86
CA ASN A 58 -17.08 -19.40 -20.79
C ASN A 58 -16.90 -18.17 -19.89
N ALA A 59 -15.83 -17.37 -20.08
CA ALA A 59 -15.53 -16.26 -19.18
C ALA A 59 -16.58 -15.15 -19.23
N ILE A 60 -17.12 -14.87 -20.41
CA ILE A 60 -18.18 -13.88 -20.61
C ILE A 60 -19.48 -14.36 -19.97
N GLN A 61 -19.82 -15.63 -20.15
CA GLN A 61 -21.02 -16.23 -19.55
C GLN A 61 -20.92 -16.19 -18.02
N LYS A 62 -19.80 -16.60 -17.45
CA LYS A 62 -19.55 -16.56 -16.01
C LYS A 62 -19.63 -15.14 -15.47
N TRP A 63 -19.02 -14.17 -16.16
CA TRP A 63 -19.12 -12.77 -15.79
C TRP A 63 -20.57 -12.25 -15.81
N LEU A 64 -21.36 -12.62 -16.81
CA LEU A 64 -22.78 -12.26 -16.88
C LEU A 64 -23.58 -12.88 -15.73
N GLU A 65 -23.34 -14.15 -15.40
CA GLU A 65 -23.98 -14.83 -14.28
C GLU A 65 -23.64 -14.14 -12.95
N GLU A 66 -22.37 -13.78 -12.73
CA GLU A 66 -21.92 -13.03 -11.55
C GLU A 66 -22.57 -11.65 -11.46
N MET A 67 -22.67 -10.92 -12.58
CA MET A 67 -23.31 -9.60 -12.64
C MET A 67 -24.82 -9.68 -12.41
N LEU A 68 -25.49 -10.68 -12.95
CA LEU A 68 -26.92 -10.92 -12.70
C LEU A 68 -27.17 -11.29 -11.23
N ALA A 69 -26.34 -12.14 -10.66
CA ALA A 69 -26.42 -12.50 -9.25
C ALA A 69 -26.19 -11.28 -8.35
N PHE A 70 -25.18 -10.43 -8.67
CA PHE A 70 -24.94 -9.16 -7.99
C PHE A 70 -26.16 -8.23 -8.08
N ALA A 71 -26.71 -8.00 -9.28
CA ALA A 71 -27.88 -7.16 -9.48
C ALA A 71 -29.08 -7.68 -8.68
N ARG A 72 -29.30 -8.98 -8.66
CA ARG A 72 -30.38 -9.61 -7.88
C ARG A 72 -30.22 -9.35 -6.39
N ARG A 73 -29.00 -9.57 -5.82
CA ARG A 73 -28.75 -9.28 -4.40
C ARG A 73 -29.00 -7.81 -4.07
N ARG A 74 -28.62 -6.88 -4.96
CA ARG A 74 -28.91 -5.43 -4.77
C ARG A 74 -30.40 -5.12 -4.78
N MET A 75 -31.17 -5.75 -5.63
CA MET A 75 -32.63 -5.55 -5.72
C MET A 75 -33.37 -6.16 -4.52
N THR A 76 -32.90 -7.28 -4.00
CA THR A 76 -33.52 -7.97 -2.86
C THR A 76 -33.01 -7.47 -1.50
N GLY A 77 -31.92 -6.69 -1.46
CA GLY A 77 -31.28 -6.27 -0.21
C GLY A 77 -30.47 -7.37 0.47
N ASP A 78 -30.19 -8.48 -0.21
CA ASP A 78 -29.48 -9.64 0.32
C ASP A 78 -27.96 -9.49 0.13
N TYR A 79 -27.39 -8.51 0.83
CA TYR A 79 -25.96 -8.29 0.90
C TYR A 79 -25.56 -7.68 2.27
N PRO A 80 -24.51 -8.19 2.90
CA PRO A 80 -24.07 -7.67 4.19
C PRO A 80 -23.28 -6.39 4.02
N ILE A 81 -23.53 -5.43 4.93
CA ILE A 81 -22.69 -4.27 5.18
C ILE A 81 -22.22 -4.37 6.63
N ASP A 82 -20.93 -4.20 6.89
CA ASP A 82 -20.44 -4.24 8.26
C ASP A 82 -20.77 -2.96 9.04
N ASP A 83 -20.50 -2.99 10.35
CA ASP A 83 -20.79 -1.87 11.27
C ASP A 83 -20.03 -0.57 10.92
N MET A 84 -18.99 -0.63 10.08
CA MET A 84 -18.22 0.51 9.60
C MET A 84 -18.60 0.95 8.19
N GLY A 85 -19.60 0.30 7.60
CA GLY A 85 -20.15 0.63 6.28
C GLY A 85 -19.45 -0.07 5.10
N PHE A 86 -18.60 -1.07 5.36
CA PHE A 86 -17.94 -1.82 4.29
C PHE A 86 -18.93 -2.73 3.57
N ASP A 87 -19.07 -2.50 2.30
CA ASP A 87 -19.89 -3.26 1.36
C ASP A 87 -18.98 -4.13 0.49
N ARG A 88 -18.75 -5.35 0.97
CA ARG A 88 -17.87 -6.31 0.32
C ARG A 88 -18.33 -6.63 -1.09
N ASP A 89 -19.66 -6.87 -1.25
CA ASP A 89 -20.25 -7.24 -2.51
C ASP A 89 -20.08 -6.15 -3.59
N LEU A 90 -20.31 -4.86 -3.24
CA LEU A 90 -20.05 -3.73 -4.13
C LEU A 90 -18.56 -3.60 -4.46
N THR A 91 -17.71 -3.79 -3.47
CA THR A 91 -16.26 -3.65 -3.64
C THR A 91 -15.72 -4.68 -4.62
N GLU A 92 -16.08 -5.95 -4.46
CA GLU A 92 -15.58 -7.05 -5.28
C GLU A 92 -16.14 -7.04 -6.71
N HIS A 93 -17.43 -6.71 -6.88
CA HIS A 93 -18.08 -6.80 -8.18
C HIS A 93 -18.06 -5.49 -8.99
N VAL A 94 -17.84 -4.35 -8.36
CA VAL A 94 -17.85 -3.04 -9.05
C VAL A 94 -16.55 -2.29 -8.87
N LEU A 95 -16.15 -1.99 -7.61
CA LEU A 95 -15.06 -1.04 -7.39
C LEU A 95 -13.70 -1.60 -7.83
N LEU A 96 -13.36 -2.83 -7.42
CA LEU A 96 -12.09 -3.45 -7.80
C LEU A 96 -12.00 -3.72 -9.32
N PRO A 97 -13.03 -4.26 -9.99
CA PRO A 97 -13.02 -4.41 -11.45
C PRO A 97 -12.80 -3.10 -12.21
N MET A 98 -13.37 -1.98 -11.76
CA MET A 98 -13.16 -0.67 -12.36
C MET A 98 -11.73 -0.16 -12.25
N LEU A 99 -11.00 -0.56 -11.22
CA LEU A 99 -9.61 -0.16 -10.99
C LEU A 99 -8.60 -1.05 -11.74
N ARG A 100 -8.96 -2.28 -12.13
CA ARG A 100 -8.04 -3.23 -12.78
C ARG A 100 -7.41 -2.71 -14.09
N PRO A 101 -8.10 -1.98 -14.99
CA PRO A 101 -7.45 -1.41 -16.17
C PRO A 101 -6.33 -0.40 -15.82
N LEU A 102 -6.54 0.44 -14.80
CA LEU A 102 -5.51 1.35 -14.30
C LEU A 102 -4.33 0.59 -13.72
N TYR A 103 -4.61 -0.44 -12.92
CA TYR A 103 -3.61 -1.28 -12.29
C TYR A 103 -2.76 -2.06 -13.30
N ARG A 104 -3.40 -2.76 -14.24
CA ARG A 104 -2.74 -3.70 -15.16
C ARG A 104 -2.12 -3.02 -16.37
N SER A 105 -2.82 -2.07 -16.98
CA SER A 105 -2.46 -1.50 -18.28
C SER A 105 -1.87 -0.10 -18.17
N TRP A 106 -2.45 0.77 -17.34
CA TRP A 106 -2.04 2.17 -17.25
C TRP A 106 -0.79 2.36 -16.40
N TRP A 107 -0.78 1.78 -15.20
CA TRP A 107 0.35 1.84 -14.26
C TRP A 107 1.17 0.57 -14.21
N ARG A 108 0.70 -0.53 -14.77
CA ARG A 108 1.44 -1.80 -14.85
C ARG A 108 2.12 -2.15 -13.53
N VAL A 109 1.31 -2.20 -12.47
CA VAL A 109 1.77 -2.32 -11.08
C VAL A 109 2.41 -3.69 -10.84
N ASP A 110 3.67 -3.72 -10.41
CA ASP A 110 4.32 -4.91 -9.89
C ASP A 110 4.22 -4.94 -8.38
N GLN A 111 3.97 -6.11 -7.82
CA GLN A 111 3.96 -6.35 -6.37
C GLN A 111 5.10 -7.28 -5.99
N ILE A 112 5.78 -6.98 -4.89
CA ILE A 112 6.94 -7.70 -4.39
C ILE A 112 6.74 -7.95 -2.90
N GLY A 113 6.94 -9.20 -2.44
CA GLY A 113 6.87 -9.51 -1.01
C GLY A 113 5.43 -9.59 -0.45
N VAL A 114 4.41 -9.88 -1.28
CA VAL A 114 3.02 -10.03 -0.81
C VAL A 114 2.90 -11.16 0.21
N GLU A 115 3.77 -12.15 0.12
CA GLU A 115 3.91 -13.25 1.07
C GLU A 115 4.29 -12.82 2.49
N ASN A 116 4.81 -11.61 2.66
CA ASN A 116 5.10 -11.01 3.97
C ASN A 116 3.83 -10.52 4.69
N ILE A 117 2.71 -10.46 3.98
CA ILE A 117 1.42 -10.13 4.58
C ILE A 117 0.82 -11.43 5.13
N PRO A 118 0.54 -11.54 6.44
CA PRO A 118 -0.10 -12.72 7.00
C PRO A 118 -1.39 -13.05 6.25
N ALA A 119 -1.59 -14.32 5.90
CA ALA A 119 -2.80 -14.77 5.20
C ALA A 119 -4.06 -14.50 6.03
N ASP A 120 -3.96 -14.68 7.33
CA ASP A 120 -5.04 -14.51 8.31
C ASP A 120 -4.59 -13.65 9.48
N GLY A 121 -5.54 -13.20 10.30
CA GLY A 121 -5.29 -12.43 11.51
C GLY A 121 -4.95 -10.95 11.23
N PRO A 122 -4.79 -10.16 12.29
CA PRO A 122 -4.58 -8.72 12.14
C PRO A 122 -3.17 -8.38 11.69
N VAL A 123 -3.05 -7.33 10.89
CA VAL A 123 -1.76 -6.78 10.44
C VAL A 123 -1.92 -5.29 10.14
N LEU A 124 -0.91 -4.49 10.48
CA LEU A 124 -0.85 -3.08 10.13
C LEU A 124 0.13 -2.85 8.99
N LEU A 125 -0.38 -2.47 7.83
CA LEU A 125 0.40 -2.05 6.66
C LEU A 125 0.70 -0.56 6.77
N VAL A 126 1.98 -0.18 6.74
CA VAL A 126 2.42 1.21 6.88
C VAL A 126 3.14 1.65 5.61
N SER A 127 2.62 2.64 4.92
CA SER A 127 3.14 3.04 3.60
C SER A 127 3.48 4.53 3.50
N ASN A 128 4.38 4.88 2.56
CA ASN A 128 4.48 6.24 2.05
C ASN A 128 3.19 6.66 1.35
N HIS A 129 2.91 7.96 1.33
CA HIS A 129 1.71 8.50 0.70
C HIS A 129 2.06 9.48 -0.42
N SER A 130 1.39 9.37 -1.54
CA SER A 130 1.80 10.08 -2.75
C SER A 130 0.67 10.25 -3.77
N GLY A 131 0.90 11.11 -4.76
CA GLY A 131 0.09 11.15 -5.96
C GLY A 131 -1.11 12.09 -5.94
N THR A 132 -1.17 13.07 -5.06
CA THR A 132 -2.25 14.10 -5.01
C THR A 132 -3.63 13.54 -4.66
N LEU A 133 -4.01 12.41 -5.22
CA LEU A 133 -5.19 11.62 -4.90
C LEU A 133 -4.74 10.27 -4.32
N PRO A 134 -5.51 9.64 -3.41
CA PRO A 134 -5.10 8.41 -2.71
C PRO A 134 -5.20 7.15 -3.60
N LEU A 135 -4.72 7.26 -4.84
CA LEU A 135 -4.73 6.15 -5.81
C LEU A 135 -3.69 5.09 -5.46
N ASP A 136 -2.62 5.47 -4.77
CA ASP A 136 -1.62 4.58 -4.17
C ASP A 136 -2.27 3.56 -3.23
N ALA A 137 -3.13 4.04 -2.34
CA ALA A 137 -3.87 3.21 -1.41
C ALA A 137 -4.82 2.23 -2.11
N LEU A 138 -5.51 2.69 -3.17
CA LEU A 138 -6.42 1.85 -3.96
C LEU A 138 -5.67 0.76 -4.74
N MET A 139 -4.50 1.08 -5.31
CA MET A 139 -3.67 0.10 -6.02
C MET A 139 -3.06 -0.93 -5.07
N MET A 140 -2.67 -0.52 -3.87
CA MET A 140 -2.22 -1.43 -2.83
C MET A 140 -3.34 -2.43 -2.44
N LYS A 141 -4.55 -1.93 -2.15
CA LYS A 141 -5.72 -2.78 -1.85
C LYS A 141 -6.03 -3.77 -2.95
N LEU A 142 -6.11 -3.27 -4.19
CA LEU A 142 -6.43 -4.11 -5.35
C LEU A 142 -5.39 -5.21 -5.54
N GLY A 143 -4.11 -4.87 -5.42
CA GLY A 143 -3.05 -5.84 -5.63
C GLY A 143 -3.01 -6.92 -4.56
N ILE A 144 -3.22 -6.58 -3.30
CA ILE A 144 -3.33 -7.56 -2.21
C ILE A 144 -4.53 -8.45 -2.45
N PHE A 145 -5.70 -7.87 -2.75
CA PHE A 145 -6.91 -8.65 -3.01
C PHE A 145 -6.77 -9.61 -4.21
N ASP A 146 -6.21 -9.13 -5.33
CA ASP A 146 -6.05 -9.96 -6.53
C ASP A 146 -5.07 -11.14 -6.32
N GLN A 147 -4.12 -11.04 -5.38
CA GLN A 147 -3.16 -12.11 -5.09
C GLN A 147 -3.56 -13.02 -3.93
N THR A 148 -4.23 -12.49 -2.92
CA THR A 148 -4.49 -13.21 -1.66
C THR A 148 -5.98 -13.43 -1.38
N GLY A 149 -6.87 -12.73 -2.07
CA GLY A 149 -8.31 -12.66 -1.73
C GLY A 149 -8.61 -11.87 -0.46
N ARG A 150 -7.59 -11.27 0.17
CA ARG A 150 -7.72 -10.56 1.43
C ARG A 150 -8.05 -9.08 1.21
N HIS A 151 -9.09 -8.60 1.90
CA HIS A 151 -9.38 -7.17 1.93
C HIS A 151 -8.46 -6.44 2.91
N VAL A 152 -8.08 -5.22 2.53
CA VAL A 152 -7.38 -4.28 3.41
C VAL A 152 -8.29 -3.11 3.71
N ARG A 153 -8.49 -2.81 4.99
CA ARG A 153 -9.18 -1.61 5.45
C ARG A 153 -8.20 -0.45 5.49
N LEU A 154 -8.63 0.77 5.21
CA LEU A 154 -7.72 1.92 5.20
C LEU A 154 -8.19 2.99 6.19
N LEU A 155 -7.24 3.61 6.86
CA LEU A 155 -7.48 4.81 7.64
C LEU A 155 -7.48 6.03 6.72
N ALA A 156 -8.59 6.73 6.66
CA ALA A 156 -8.79 7.91 5.82
C ALA A 156 -8.94 9.18 6.65
N ALA A 157 -8.45 10.30 6.13
CA ALA A 157 -8.65 11.60 6.77
C ALA A 157 -10.11 12.05 6.70
N ASP A 158 -10.56 12.83 7.69
CA ASP A 158 -11.92 13.41 7.80
C ASP A 158 -12.36 14.06 6.51
N LEU A 159 -11.49 14.87 5.89
CA LEU A 159 -11.79 15.57 4.65
C LEU A 159 -12.20 14.59 3.53
N ALA A 160 -11.52 13.47 3.39
CA ALA A 160 -11.85 12.49 2.35
C ALA A 160 -13.22 11.85 2.59
N LEU A 161 -13.56 11.58 3.87
CA LEU A 161 -14.83 11.00 4.26
C LEU A 161 -15.98 12.01 4.27
N ALA A 162 -15.69 13.32 4.33
CA ALA A 162 -16.67 14.39 4.27
C ALA A 162 -17.07 14.78 2.84
N LEU A 163 -16.30 14.40 1.83
CA LEU A 163 -16.61 14.71 0.43
C LEU A 163 -17.85 13.95 -0.04
N PRO A 164 -18.82 14.62 -0.67
CA PRO A 164 -19.98 13.95 -1.26
C PRO A 164 -19.54 12.87 -2.27
N VAL A 165 -20.26 11.75 -2.30
CA VAL A 165 -19.98 10.58 -3.15
C VAL A 165 -18.65 9.89 -2.81
N VAL A 166 -17.54 10.64 -2.73
CA VAL A 166 -16.21 10.08 -2.41
C VAL A 166 -16.21 9.45 -1.02
N GLY A 167 -16.74 10.14 -0.01
CA GLY A 167 -16.82 9.63 1.35
C GLY A 167 -17.68 8.38 1.48
N GLU A 168 -18.81 8.33 0.76
CA GLU A 168 -19.64 7.13 0.73
C GLU A 168 -18.94 5.95 0.05
N LEU A 169 -18.32 6.16 -1.10
CA LEU A 169 -17.54 5.14 -1.80
C LEU A 169 -16.34 4.68 -0.96
N ALA A 170 -15.69 5.61 -0.26
CA ALA A 170 -14.61 5.28 0.66
C ALA A 170 -15.07 4.35 1.78
N ARG A 171 -16.18 4.65 2.46
CA ARG A 171 -16.75 3.75 3.49
C ARG A 171 -17.16 2.41 2.90
N LYS A 172 -17.90 2.42 1.79
CA LYS A 172 -18.32 1.18 1.11
C LYS A 172 -17.15 0.33 0.64
N SER A 173 -16.01 0.93 0.32
CA SER A 173 -14.79 0.19 0.02
C SER A 173 -13.98 -0.22 1.26
N GLY A 174 -14.50 -0.02 2.47
CA GLY A 174 -13.87 -0.46 3.71
C GLY A 174 -12.90 0.54 4.34
N ASN A 175 -12.98 1.82 3.97
CA ASN A 175 -12.17 2.84 4.62
C ASN A 175 -12.93 3.42 5.82
N THR A 176 -12.21 3.74 6.89
CA THR A 176 -12.77 4.35 8.11
C THR A 176 -11.94 5.57 8.52
N LEU A 177 -12.42 6.26 9.55
CA LEU A 177 -11.73 7.43 10.07
C LEU A 177 -10.34 7.08 10.61
N ALA A 178 -9.36 7.94 10.36
CA ALA A 178 -8.02 7.81 10.91
C ALA A 178 -7.99 8.23 12.38
N CYS A 179 -8.59 7.41 13.24
CA CYS A 179 -8.55 7.54 14.70
C CYS A 179 -8.10 6.22 15.35
N GLU A 180 -7.65 6.32 16.59
CA GLU A 180 -7.11 5.17 17.35
C GLU A 180 -8.20 4.13 17.61
N GLU A 181 -9.41 4.57 17.97
CA GLU A 181 -10.53 3.70 18.33
C GLU A 181 -10.94 2.78 17.18
N ASP A 182 -11.11 3.34 15.98
CA ASP A 182 -11.48 2.57 14.78
C ASP A 182 -10.35 1.62 14.38
N ALA A 183 -9.10 2.09 14.45
CA ALA A 183 -7.93 1.27 14.14
C ALA A 183 -7.82 0.07 15.08
N LEU A 184 -7.91 0.27 16.39
CA LEU A 184 -7.88 -0.81 17.38
C LEU A 184 -9.07 -1.76 17.21
N ARG A 185 -10.26 -1.25 16.92
CA ARG A 185 -11.44 -2.08 16.68
C ARG A 185 -11.22 -3.03 15.50
N LEU A 186 -10.76 -2.51 14.37
CA LEU A 186 -10.50 -3.31 13.16
C LEU A 186 -9.40 -4.36 13.39
N LEU A 187 -8.29 -3.99 14.02
CA LEU A 187 -7.21 -4.93 14.30
C LEU A 187 -7.65 -6.03 15.27
N ARG A 188 -8.45 -5.71 16.30
CA ARG A 188 -8.99 -6.71 17.25
C ARG A 188 -9.98 -7.67 16.59
N THR A 189 -10.64 -7.30 15.50
CA THR A 189 -11.50 -8.18 14.72
C THR A 189 -10.74 -9.00 13.67
N GLY A 190 -9.41 -8.90 13.60
CA GLY A 190 -8.57 -9.70 12.72
C GLY A 190 -8.37 -9.08 11.32
N GLU A 191 -8.74 -7.82 11.13
CA GLU A 191 -8.64 -7.16 9.84
C GLU A 191 -7.19 -6.77 9.47
N ALA A 192 -6.89 -6.75 8.18
CA ALA A 192 -5.70 -6.09 7.67
C ALA A 192 -5.99 -4.59 7.53
N LEU A 193 -5.17 -3.76 8.15
CA LEU A 193 -5.34 -2.31 8.20
C LEU A 193 -4.19 -1.60 7.53
N GLY A 194 -4.47 -0.64 6.65
CA GLY A 194 -3.48 0.19 5.99
C GLY A 194 -3.50 1.63 6.49
N VAL A 195 -2.33 2.19 6.74
CA VAL A 195 -2.14 3.57 7.18
C VAL A 195 -1.02 4.27 6.40
N PHE A 196 -1.21 5.56 6.16
CA PHE A 196 -0.28 6.43 5.45
C PHE A 196 0.14 7.58 6.36
N PRO A 197 1.17 7.40 7.22
CA PRO A 197 1.48 8.35 8.31
C PRO A 197 1.96 9.73 7.85
N GLU A 198 2.37 9.89 6.59
CA GLU A 198 2.68 11.21 6.01
C GLU A 198 1.44 12.10 5.88
N GLY A 199 0.26 11.50 5.72
CA GLY A 199 -1.00 12.20 5.53
C GLY A 199 -0.94 13.23 4.39
N PHE A 200 -1.59 14.38 4.56
CA PHE A 200 -1.61 15.44 3.55
C PHE A 200 -0.24 16.00 3.15
N LYS A 201 0.79 15.82 3.99
CA LYS A 201 2.16 16.23 3.64
C LYS A 201 2.77 15.32 2.57
N GLY A 202 2.40 14.04 2.58
CA GLY A 202 2.80 13.08 1.56
C GLY A 202 2.13 13.37 0.21
N VAL A 203 0.79 13.39 0.18
CA VAL A 203 0.04 13.61 -1.09
C VAL A 203 0.23 15.01 -1.68
N GLY A 204 0.43 16.04 -0.85
CA GLY A 204 0.66 17.42 -1.27
C GLY A 204 2.13 17.78 -1.53
N LYS A 205 3.04 16.81 -1.56
CA LYS A 205 4.47 16.99 -1.73
C LYS A 205 4.83 17.53 -3.13
N PRO A 206 5.70 18.55 -3.24
CA PRO A 206 6.19 19.00 -4.55
C PRO A 206 6.96 17.88 -5.27
N PHE A 207 6.85 17.82 -6.58
CA PHE A 207 7.50 16.79 -7.41
C PHE A 207 9.03 16.74 -7.24
N ARG A 208 9.67 17.86 -6.95
CA ARG A 208 11.12 17.93 -6.64
C ARG A 208 11.51 17.16 -5.38
N GLU A 209 10.57 16.94 -4.46
CA GLU A 209 10.75 16.21 -3.21
C GLU A 209 10.23 14.77 -3.27
N ARG A 210 9.87 14.31 -4.47
CA ARG A 210 9.36 12.94 -4.65
C ARG A 210 10.33 11.92 -4.08
N TYR A 211 9.74 10.84 -3.54
CA TYR A 211 10.47 9.72 -2.91
C TYR A 211 11.30 10.08 -1.66
N ARG A 212 11.14 11.29 -1.15
CA ARG A 212 11.63 11.68 0.18
C ARG A 212 10.48 11.66 1.14
N LEU A 213 10.53 10.75 2.12
CA LEU A 213 9.47 10.64 3.11
C LEU A 213 9.35 11.88 3.96
N GLN A 214 8.14 12.33 4.14
CA GLN A 214 7.81 13.35 5.14
C GLN A 214 7.80 12.71 6.54
N ARG A 215 7.67 13.52 7.58
CA ARG A 215 7.61 13.01 8.95
C ARG A 215 6.35 12.18 9.18
N PHE A 216 6.51 11.01 9.80
CA PHE A 216 5.43 10.07 10.16
C PHE A 216 4.72 10.49 11.45
N GLY A 217 4.08 11.65 11.45
CA GLY A 217 3.30 12.13 12.59
C GLY A 217 4.07 12.06 13.93
N ARG A 218 3.39 11.61 14.98
CA ARG A 218 3.93 11.41 16.34
C ARG A 218 4.08 9.92 16.71
N GLY A 219 3.91 9.00 15.78
CA GLY A 219 4.02 7.56 16.04
C GLY A 219 2.70 6.87 16.44
N GLY A 220 1.55 7.52 16.31
CA GLY A 220 0.26 6.93 16.71
C GLY A 220 -0.04 5.58 16.06
N PHE A 221 0.45 5.32 14.85
CA PHE A 221 0.31 3.99 14.23
C PHE A 221 1.14 2.92 14.95
N VAL A 222 2.28 3.28 15.53
CA VAL A 222 3.10 2.37 16.36
C VAL A 222 2.40 2.08 17.67
N GLU A 223 1.84 3.12 18.32
CA GLU A 223 1.06 2.93 19.55
C GLU A 223 -0.12 1.98 19.33
N VAL A 224 -0.84 2.16 18.23
CA VAL A 224 -1.95 1.26 17.84
C VAL A 224 -1.46 -0.18 17.63
N ALA A 225 -0.36 -0.39 16.90
CA ALA A 225 0.19 -1.70 16.64
C ALA A 225 0.63 -2.40 17.94
N LEU A 226 1.31 -1.68 18.84
CA LEU A 226 1.74 -2.18 20.14
C LEU A 226 0.56 -2.55 21.05
N ARG A 227 -0.45 -1.66 21.13
CA ARG A 227 -1.66 -1.92 21.94
C ARG A 227 -2.52 -3.06 21.41
N ALA A 228 -2.51 -3.27 20.09
CA ALA A 228 -3.20 -4.38 19.47
C ALA A 228 -2.36 -5.67 19.47
N GLY A 229 -1.04 -5.58 19.67
CA GLY A 229 -0.11 -6.72 19.59
C GLY A 229 -0.06 -7.33 18.19
N VAL A 230 0.05 -6.48 17.14
CA VAL A 230 -0.04 -6.92 15.76
C VAL A 230 1.23 -6.55 14.97
N PRO A 231 1.67 -7.37 14.01
CA PRO A 231 2.84 -7.06 13.22
C PRO A 231 2.62 -5.81 12.35
N ILE A 232 3.70 -5.03 12.16
CA ILE A 232 3.76 -3.93 11.20
C ILE A 232 4.48 -4.42 9.95
N VAL A 233 3.84 -4.32 8.78
CA VAL A 233 4.47 -4.56 7.48
C VAL A 233 4.75 -3.21 6.82
N PRO A 234 6.03 -2.81 6.66
CA PRO A 234 6.40 -1.60 5.93
C PRO A 234 6.13 -1.78 4.44
N VAL A 235 5.50 -0.80 3.80
CA VAL A 235 5.17 -0.85 2.37
C VAL A 235 5.78 0.34 1.64
N ALA A 236 6.49 0.08 0.55
CA ALA A 236 7.08 1.11 -0.30
C ALA A 236 6.38 1.16 -1.65
N ILE A 237 5.80 2.31 -2.01
CA ILE A 237 5.10 2.54 -3.28
C ILE A 237 5.90 3.51 -4.13
N VAL A 238 6.40 3.02 -5.27
CA VAL A 238 7.11 3.80 -6.29
C VAL A 238 6.20 3.97 -7.51
N GLY A 239 6.23 5.14 -8.14
CA GLY A 239 5.46 5.48 -9.35
C GLY A 239 4.26 6.39 -9.07
N ALA A 240 3.65 6.31 -7.90
CA ALA A 240 2.47 7.10 -7.56
C ALA A 240 2.73 8.61 -7.50
N GLU A 241 3.93 9.07 -7.15
CA GLU A 241 4.29 10.48 -7.14
C GLU A 241 4.43 11.11 -8.54
N GLU A 242 4.43 10.28 -9.58
CA GLU A 242 4.62 10.72 -10.97
C GLU A 242 3.30 10.92 -11.72
N ILE A 243 2.17 10.47 -11.17
CA ILE A 243 0.88 10.55 -11.85
C ILE A 243 0.28 11.97 -11.88
N PHE A 244 0.60 12.77 -10.87
CA PHE A 244 0.23 14.18 -10.76
C PHE A 244 1.42 15.01 -10.25
N PRO A 245 2.43 15.34 -11.08
CA PRO A 245 3.62 16.05 -10.65
C PRO A 245 3.27 17.47 -10.17
N ILE A 246 3.24 17.70 -8.85
CA ILE A 246 2.93 19.01 -8.26
C ILE A 246 4.13 19.94 -8.45
N VAL A 247 4.01 20.90 -9.35
CA VAL A 247 5.04 21.92 -9.61
C VAL A 247 4.89 23.14 -8.72
N ALA A 248 3.67 23.44 -8.28
CA ALA A 248 3.36 24.52 -7.35
C ALA A 248 2.12 24.21 -6.51
N ASN A 249 1.96 24.93 -5.39
CA ASN A 249 0.79 24.87 -4.54
C ASN A 249 0.25 26.29 -4.33
N LEU A 250 -0.97 26.57 -4.79
CA LEU A 250 -1.63 27.86 -4.64
C LEU A 250 -2.35 27.95 -3.30
N LYS A 251 -1.59 28.28 -2.24
CA LYS A 251 -2.12 28.39 -0.87
C LYS A 251 -3.34 29.31 -0.72
N PRO A 252 -3.48 30.47 -1.43
CA PRO A 252 -4.69 31.28 -1.35
C PRO A 252 -5.94 30.54 -1.81
N LEU A 253 -5.86 29.81 -2.93
CA LEU A 253 -6.97 29.00 -3.45
C LEU A 253 -7.27 27.81 -2.52
N ALA A 254 -6.24 27.16 -2.00
CA ALA A 254 -6.43 26.09 -1.03
C ALA A 254 -7.24 26.58 0.18
N ARG A 255 -6.92 27.76 0.74
CA ARG A 255 -7.65 28.38 1.85
C ARG A 255 -9.10 28.73 1.48
N LEU A 256 -9.31 29.28 0.29
CA LEU A 256 -10.64 29.67 -0.20
C LEU A 256 -11.57 28.46 -0.29
N PHE A 257 -11.06 27.30 -0.70
CA PHE A 257 -11.84 26.06 -0.84
C PHE A 257 -11.78 25.15 0.39
N GLY A 258 -11.11 25.55 1.48
CA GLY A 258 -10.97 24.71 2.68
C GLY A 258 -10.13 23.45 2.45
N LEU A 259 -9.24 23.47 1.43
CA LEU A 259 -8.40 22.34 1.07
C LEU A 259 -7.02 22.42 1.75
N PRO A 260 -6.37 21.29 2.05
CA PRO A 260 -5.02 21.28 2.62
C PRO A 260 -3.96 21.78 1.64
N TYR A 261 -4.19 21.67 0.35
CA TYR A 261 -3.37 22.18 -0.75
C TYR A 261 -4.24 22.37 -2.01
N PHE A 262 -3.80 23.23 -2.93
CA PHE A 262 -4.36 23.38 -4.26
C PHE A 262 -3.24 23.14 -5.29
N PRO A 263 -3.19 21.93 -5.88
CA PRO A 263 -2.06 21.53 -6.70
C PRO A 263 -2.07 22.21 -8.05
N ILE A 264 -0.91 22.63 -8.51
CA ILE A 264 -0.66 22.98 -9.92
C ILE A 264 0.22 21.89 -10.49
N THR A 265 -0.26 21.21 -11.52
CA THR A 265 0.48 20.20 -12.27
C THR A 265 0.67 20.66 -13.72
N PRO A 266 1.46 19.99 -14.55
CA PRO A 266 1.56 20.31 -15.98
C PRO A 266 0.23 20.25 -16.73
N THR A 267 -0.73 19.47 -16.23
CA THR A 267 -2.04 19.27 -16.85
C THR A 267 -3.16 20.04 -16.16
N PHE A 268 -3.09 20.23 -14.83
CA PHE A 268 -4.11 20.93 -14.06
C PHE A 268 -3.57 22.26 -13.50
N PRO A 269 -4.31 23.38 -13.58
CA PRO A 269 -5.66 23.55 -14.12
C PRO A 269 -5.73 23.80 -15.64
N LEU A 270 -4.60 23.78 -16.35
CA LEU A 270 -4.50 24.19 -17.75
C LEU A 270 -5.48 23.44 -18.67
N LEU A 271 -5.64 22.13 -18.48
CA LEU A 271 -6.56 21.29 -19.24
C LEU A 271 -7.93 21.12 -18.56
N GLY A 272 -8.24 21.94 -17.53
CA GLY A 272 -9.48 21.82 -16.78
C GLY A 272 -9.72 20.39 -16.24
N PRO A 273 -10.93 19.82 -16.43
CA PRO A 273 -11.24 18.47 -15.95
C PRO A 273 -10.34 17.37 -16.52
N LEU A 274 -9.81 17.52 -17.73
CA LEU A 274 -8.87 16.57 -18.33
C LEU A 274 -7.54 16.53 -17.56
N GLY A 275 -7.19 17.60 -16.85
CA GLY A 275 -6.04 17.64 -15.96
C GLY A 275 -6.14 16.71 -14.74
N ALA A 276 -7.33 16.17 -14.46
CA ALA A 276 -7.55 15.16 -13.43
C ALA A 276 -7.26 13.72 -13.91
N ILE A 277 -6.96 13.53 -15.20
CA ILE A 277 -6.52 12.23 -15.72
C ILE A 277 -5.07 11.99 -15.26
N PRO A 278 -4.81 10.92 -14.49
CA PRO A 278 -3.47 10.65 -14.00
C PRO A 278 -2.53 10.26 -15.15
N LEU A 279 -1.28 10.71 -15.09
CA LEU A 279 -0.27 10.32 -16.07
C LEU A 279 0.06 8.83 -15.98
N PRO A 280 0.42 8.18 -17.10
CA PRO A 280 0.93 6.81 -17.06
C PRO A 280 2.28 6.79 -16.33
N SER A 281 2.48 5.78 -15.50
CA SER A 281 3.77 5.54 -14.87
C SER A 281 3.90 4.05 -14.50
N LYS A 282 5.11 3.53 -14.46
CA LYS A 282 5.36 2.15 -14.00
C LYS A 282 5.41 2.15 -12.48
N TRP A 283 4.57 1.33 -11.84
CA TRP A 283 4.55 1.24 -10.38
C TRP A 283 5.21 -0.02 -9.87
N MET A 284 5.80 0.11 -8.69
CA MET A 284 6.28 -1.00 -7.88
C MET A 284 5.78 -0.81 -6.46
N ILE A 285 5.16 -1.85 -5.90
CA ILE A 285 4.70 -1.89 -4.51
C ILE A 285 5.44 -3.04 -3.84
N GLU A 286 6.29 -2.74 -2.86
CA GLU A 286 7.02 -3.75 -2.11
C GLU A 286 6.60 -3.77 -0.65
N TYR A 287 6.28 -4.98 -0.17
CA TYR A 287 5.93 -5.29 1.21
C TYR A 287 7.18 -5.85 1.89
N GLY A 288 7.69 -5.13 2.87
CA GLY A 288 8.86 -5.51 3.64
C GLY A 288 8.58 -6.62 4.66
N GLU A 289 9.63 -7.10 5.30
CA GLU A 289 9.53 -8.09 6.38
C GLU A 289 8.68 -7.53 7.53
N PRO A 290 7.81 -8.34 8.15
CA PRO A 290 7.00 -7.93 9.28
C PRO A 290 7.85 -7.56 10.49
N ILE A 291 7.53 -6.47 11.14
CA ILE A 291 8.08 -6.08 12.44
C ILE A 291 7.12 -6.58 13.53
N HIS A 292 7.53 -7.57 14.27
CA HIS A 292 6.71 -8.25 15.27
C HIS A 292 6.59 -7.43 16.56
N THR A 293 5.53 -6.63 16.68
CA THR A 293 5.30 -5.75 17.84
C THR A 293 4.83 -6.50 19.07
N GLU A 294 4.24 -7.68 18.91
CA GLU A 294 3.80 -8.55 19.99
C GLU A 294 4.92 -8.94 20.98
N SER A 295 6.15 -8.98 20.49
CA SER A 295 7.33 -9.28 21.30
C SER A 295 7.71 -8.17 22.30
N PHE A 296 7.24 -6.93 22.09
CA PHE A 296 7.56 -5.78 22.94
C PHE A 296 6.60 -5.57 24.10
N GLY A 297 5.40 -6.19 24.03
CA GLY A 297 4.33 -6.01 25.00
C GLY A 297 3.60 -4.66 24.85
N THR A 298 2.36 -4.63 25.36
CA THR A 298 1.45 -3.46 25.22
C THR A 298 1.94 -2.22 25.98
N GLU A 299 2.70 -2.41 27.06
CA GLU A 299 3.25 -1.31 27.87
C GLU A 299 4.27 -0.45 27.10
N ALA A 300 4.93 -1.03 26.08
CA ALA A 300 5.86 -0.28 25.23
C ALA A 300 5.16 0.89 24.49
N ALA A 301 3.84 0.83 24.30
CA ALA A 301 3.07 1.94 23.73
C ALA A 301 3.04 3.21 24.61
N ASN A 302 3.35 3.07 25.91
CA ASN A 302 3.38 4.18 26.87
C ASN A 302 4.76 4.80 27.01
N ASP A 303 5.80 4.27 26.33
CA ASP A 303 7.13 4.85 26.27
C ASP A 303 7.32 5.71 25.00
N PRO A 304 7.32 7.05 25.10
CA PRO A 304 7.43 7.94 23.95
C PRO A 304 8.75 7.78 23.18
N MET A 305 9.83 7.39 23.87
CA MET A 305 11.13 7.18 23.21
C MET A 305 11.13 5.89 22.40
N PHE A 306 10.52 4.82 22.94
CA PHE A 306 10.36 3.56 22.23
C PHE A 306 9.49 3.76 20.97
N VAL A 307 8.33 4.39 21.14
CA VAL A 307 7.42 4.72 20.03
C VAL A 307 8.10 5.56 18.95
N PHE A 308 8.89 6.57 19.36
CA PHE A 308 9.65 7.40 18.42
C PHE A 308 10.69 6.58 17.65
N ASN A 309 11.49 5.76 18.34
CA ASN A 309 12.52 4.94 17.73
C ASN A 309 11.94 3.91 16.75
N LEU A 310 10.86 3.25 17.12
CA LEU A 310 10.19 2.29 16.24
C LEU A 310 9.53 2.98 15.02
N THR A 311 8.97 4.18 15.22
CA THR A 311 8.44 5.00 14.12
C THR A 311 9.53 5.36 13.12
N ASP A 312 10.72 5.77 13.59
CA ASP A 312 11.84 6.13 12.74
C ASP A 312 12.43 4.89 12.04
N GLN A 313 12.49 3.76 12.72
CA GLN A 313 12.89 2.48 12.11
C GLN A 313 11.96 2.08 10.95
N VAL A 314 10.64 2.10 11.14
CA VAL A 314 9.67 1.80 10.09
C VAL A 314 9.84 2.76 8.90
N ARG A 315 9.98 4.06 9.19
CA ARG A 315 10.19 5.09 8.18
C ARG A 315 11.48 4.86 7.40
N GLU A 316 12.57 4.50 8.06
CA GLU A 316 13.86 4.23 7.41
C GLU A 316 13.79 3.00 6.51
N VAL A 317 13.15 1.92 6.93
CA VAL A 317 12.93 0.73 6.11
C VAL A 317 12.18 1.09 4.83
N ILE A 318 11.11 1.87 4.93
CA ILE A 318 10.35 2.32 3.75
C ILE A 318 11.23 3.21 2.85
N GLN A 319 12.00 4.15 3.41
CA GLN A 319 12.86 5.04 2.64
C GLN A 319 13.94 4.28 1.87
N GLN A 320 14.58 3.31 2.50
CA GLN A 320 15.60 2.46 1.87
C GLN A 320 15.00 1.59 0.76
N THR A 321 13.81 1.03 0.99
CA THR A 321 13.08 0.24 0.00
C THR A 321 12.67 1.09 -1.21
N LEU A 322 12.21 2.33 -0.98
CA LEU A 322 11.93 3.28 -2.07
C LEU A 322 13.16 3.51 -2.94
N PHE A 323 14.32 3.77 -2.35
CA PHE A 323 15.55 3.99 -3.11
C PHE A 323 16.01 2.72 -3.84
N LYS A 324 15.93 1.56 -3.21
CA LYS A 324 16.21 0.26 -3.84
C LYS A 324 15.36 0.07 -5.10
N ASN A 325 14.05 0.29 -4.98
CA ASN A 325 13.09 0.10 -6.07
C ASN A 325 13.28 1.13 -7.20
N LEU A 326 13.63 2.37 -6.88
CA LEU A 326 13.95 3.38 -7.87
C LEU A 326 15.18 3.00 -8.72
N ILE A 327 16.20 2.39 -8.10
CA ILE A 327 17.38 1.91 -8.82
C ILE A 327 17.03 0.70 -9.72
N GLN A 328 16.13 -0.17 -9.26
CA GLN A 328 15.72 -1.36 -10.02
C GLN A 328 14.76 -1.04 -11.17
N ARG A 329 13.96 0.02 -11.02
CA ARG A 329 13.00 0.46 -12.02
C ARG A 329 13.70 1.04 -13.24
N LYS A 330 13.71 0.28 -14.34
CA LYS A 330 14.43 0.63 -15.57
C LYS A 330 13.89 1.91 -16.23
N ASN A 331 12.57 2.14 -16.17
CA ASN A 331 11.92 3.29 -16.79
C ASN A 331 10.71 3.73 -15.94
N ALA A 332 10.46 5.06 -15.90
CA ALA A 332 9.33 5.62 -15.18
C ALA A 332 7.99 5.46 -15.94
N PHE A 333 8.04 5.46 -17.27
CA PHE A 333 6.82 5.53 -18.10
C PHE A 333 6.60 4.29 -19.00
N PHE A 334 7.63 3.48 -19.25
CA PHE A 334 7.56 2.32 -20.17
C PHE A 334 8.14 1.05 -19.58
#